data_d50fb8de039aa171ed9e21f25516ebe8
#
_entry.id   d50fb8de039aa171ed9e21f25516ebe8
#
_cell.length_a   1.000
_cell.length_b   1.000
_cell.length_c   1.000
_cell.angle_alpha   90.00
_cell.angle_beta   90.00
_cell.angle_gamma   90.00
#
_symmetry.space_group_name_H-M   'P 1'
#
loop_
_entity.id
_entity.type
_entity.pdbx_description
1 polymer ?
#
loop_
_entity_poly.entity_id
_entity_poly.type
_entity_poly.pdbx_seq_one_letter_code
_entity_poly.pdbx_strand_id
1 'polypeptide(L)'
;IVLFVVAADEGWSAQSSDHRDAVKALGISHGIIVVTRSDRAPERVTTVIAEARRELADTGLADAPACGVSGITGEGIDELRHELDELVATVGTPSPHDNVRLWIDRSFTIDGAGTVVTGTLGAGSVRVDDELELVSTRHGESEPREVSVRGVQSRGASEEVVEPVSRAALNLRNIPASEIHRGDVLLTPGAFHLTRVVDVRSVSGDSLDDVPRETTIHVGSAAVTARVRPLGAEHARLTFDVPLPLVIGDRLVMRGTGERAVLGGVRVLDVDPPELRRRGAGNARESELEHMSEHGDARREIERR
;
A
#
# COMPACT_ATOMS: atom_id res chain seq x y z
N ILE A 1 9.03 -5.34 -1.07
CA ILE A 1 9.59 -6.23 -2.13
C ILE A 1 8.46 -6.62 -3.07
N VAL A 2 8.74 -6.65 -4.37
CA VAL A 2 7.79 -7.08 -5.41
C VAL A 2 8.44 -8.16 -6.30
N LEU A 3 7.69 -9.21 -6.62
CA LEU A 3 8.00 -10.08 -7.75
C LEU A 3 7.19 -9.59 -8.95
N PHE A 4 7.86 -9.04 -9.96
CA PHE A 4 7.23 -8.61 -11.20
C PHE A 4 7.19 -9.79 -12.17
N VAL A 5 6.02 -10.42 -12.29
CA VAL A 5 5.86 -11.70 -12.98
C VAL A 5 5.32 -11.50 -14.39
N VAL A 6 6.03 -12.06 -15.39
CA VAL A 6 5.61 -12.10 -16.80
C VAL A 6 5.73 -13.54 -17.30
N ALA A 7 4.76 -14.03 -18.08
CA ALA A 7 4.83 -15.39 -18.63
C ALA A 7 5.65 -15.41 -19.93
N ALA A 8 6.55 -16.39 -20.10
CA ALA A 8 7.41 -16.50 -21.28
C ALA A 8 6.62 -16.68 -22.58
N ASP A 9 5.54 -17.47 -22.53
CA ASP A 9 4.69 -17.77 -23.69
C ASP A 9 3.78 -16.58 -24.08
N GLU A 10 3.44 -15.68 -23.17
CA GLU A 10 2.57 -14.51 -23.41
C GLU A 10 3.37 -13.23 -23.67
N GLY A 11 4.48 -12.99 -22.94
CA GLY A 11 5.25 -11.74 -22.96
C GLY A 11 4.55 -10.59 -22.22
N TRP A 12 4.94 -9.37 -22.52
CA TRP A 12 4.37 -8.17 -21.88
C TRP A 12 2.92 -7.96 -22.33
N SER A 13 2.05 -7.62 -21.39
CA SER A 13 0.59 -7.45 -21.61
C SER A 13 0.08 -6.10 -21.09
N ALA A 14 -1.15 -5.75 -21.42
CA ALA A 14 -1.82 -4.56 -20.86
C ALA A 14 -1.89 -4.63 -19.32
N GLN A 15 -2.07 -5.83 -18.74
CA GLN A 15 -2.05 -6.03 -17.30
C GLN A 15 -0.66 -5.76 -16.72
N SER A 16 0.40 -6.16 -17.43
CA SER A 16 1.78 -5.86 -17.04
C SER A 16 2.03 -4.35 -16.99
N SER A 17 1.48 -3.59 -17.94
CA SER A 17 1.56 -2.13 -17.95
C SER A 17 0.82 -1.49 -16.76
N ASP A 18 -0.39 -1.96 -16.40
CA ASP A 18 -1.11 -1.46 -15.20
C ASP A 18 -0.33 -1.77 -13.91
N HIS A 19 0.29 -2.95 -13.82
CA HIS A 19 1.14 -3.31 -12.69
C HIS A 19 2.43 -2.45 -12.63
N ARG A 20 3.08 -2.18 -13.77
CA ARG A 20 4.21 -1.26 -13.87
C ARG A 20 3.84 0.12 -13.33
N ASP A 21 2.71 0.66 -13.78
CA ASP A 21 2.24 1.98 -13.38
C ASP A 21 1.94 2.05 -11.88
N ALA A 22 1.39 0.97 -11.31
CA ALA A 22 1.20 0.84 -9.86
C ALA A 22 2.53 0.77 -9.09
N VAL A 23 3.52 0.00 -9.57
CA VAL A 23 4.88 -0.08 -9.00
C VAL A 23 5.53 1.29 -9.00
N LYS A 24 5.42 2.03 -10.13
CA LYS A 24 5.94 3.40 -10.27
C LYS A 24 5.24 4.36 -9.31
N ALA A 25 3.90 4.33 -9.25
CA ALA A 25 3.09 5.17 -8.37
C ALA A 25 3.42 4.94 -6.89
N LEU A 26 3.64 3.70 -6.49
CA LEU A 26 4.07 3.34 -5.14
C LEU A 26 5.56 3.60 -4.88
N GLY A 27 6.34 3.97 -5.90
CA GLY A 27 7.78 4.18 -5.81
C GLY A 27 8.52 2.95 -5.27
N ILE A 28 8.11 1.76 -5.68
CA ILE A 28 8.73 0.50 -5.24
C ILE A 28 10.08 0.35 -5.92
N SER A 29 11.13 0.16 -5.11
CA SER A 29 12.52 0.06 -5.57
C SER A 29 13.19 -1.29 -5.31
N HIS A 30 12.50 -2.21 -4.64
CA HIS A 30 13.02 -3.53 -4.32
C HIS A 30 12.14 -4.61 -4.95
N GLY A 31 12.70 -5.37 -5.88
CA GLY A 31 11.97 -6.44 -6.56
C GLY A 31 12.83 -7.29 -7.46
N ILE A 32 12.23 -8.34 -8.01
CA ILE A 32 12.83 -9.27 -8.97
C ILE A 32 11.88 -9.40 -10.16
N ILE A 33 12.41 -9.37 -11.37
CA ILE A 33 11.66 -9.69 -12.59
C ILE A 33 11.67 -11.20 -12.77
N VAL A 34 10.50 -11.84 -12.77
CA VAL A 34 10.38 -13.29 -12.84
C VAL A 34 9.64 -13.67 -14.12
N VAL A 35 10.34 -14.32 -15.06
CA VAL A 35 9.73 -14.85 -16.29
C VAL A 35 9.32 -16.29 -16.04
N THR A 36 8.00 -16.51 -15.88
CA THR A 36 7.43 -17.83 -15.59
C THR A 36 7.18 -18.65 -16.87
N ARG A 37 6.83 -19.95 -16.72
CA ARG A 37 6.57 -20.88 -17.82
C ARG A 37 7.74 -20.99 -18.80
N SER A 38 8.98 -20.97 -18.27
CA SER A 38 10.18 -21.17 -19.09
C SER A 38 10.19 -22.50 -19.86
N ASP A 39 9.54 -23.54 -19.31
CA ASP A 39 9.35 -24.83 -19.95
C ASP A 39 8.49 -24.80 -21.22
N ARG A 40 7.58 -23.81 -21.34
CA ARG A 40 6.67 -23.71 -22.51
C ARG A 40 7.27 -22.92 -23.67
N ALA A 41 8.14 -21.98 -23.37
CA ALA A 41 8.79 -21.11 -24.37
C ALA A 41 10.23 -20.74 -23.95
N PRO A 42 11.14 -21.73 -23.82
CA PRO A 42 12.49 -21.50 -23.30
C PRO A 42 13.28 -20.50 -24.17
N GLU A 43 13.05 -20.51 -25.48
CA GLU A 43 13.72 -19.62 -26.45
C GLU A 43 13.29 -18.14 -26.28
N ARG A 44 12.15 -17.87 -25.61
CA ARG A 44 11.63 -16.53 -25.41
C ARG A 44 12.05 -15.90 -24.08
N VAL A 45 12.54 -16.66 -23.12
CA VAL A 45 12.85 -16.17 -21.76
C VAL A 45 13.74 -14.92 -21.80
N THR A 46 14.87 -14.99 -22.52
CA THR A 46 15.80 -13.86 -22.64
C THR A 46 15.15 -12.63 -23.31
N THR A 47 14.31 -12.85 -24.32
CA THR A 47 13.62 -11.77 -25.02
C THR A 47 12.60 -11.10 -24.11
N VAL A 48 11.82 -11.88 -23.34
CA VAL A 48 10.82 -11.35 -22.39
C VAL A 48 11.48 -10.62 -21.22
N ILE A 49 12.64 -11.10 -20.75
CA ILE A 49 13.43 -10.35 -19.73
C ILE A 49 13.85 -8.98 -20.28
N ALA A 50 14.39 -8.95 -21.52
CA ALA A 50 14.81 -7.70 -22.16
C ALA A 50 13.63 -6.73 -22.38
N GLU A 51 12.47 -7.27 -22.76
CA GLU A 51 11.23 -6.51 -22.89
C GLU A 51 10.78 -5.92 -21.53
N ALA A 52 10.73 -6.75 -20.48
CA ALA A 52 10.35 -6.30 -19.14
C ALA A 52 11.30 -5.22 -18.59
N ARG A 53 12.63 -5.38 -18.78
CA ARG A 53 13.62 -4.36 -18.39
C ARG A 53 13.40 -3.03 -19.11
N ARG A 54 13.09 -3.06 -20.40
CA ARG A 54 12.80 -1.83 -21.16
C ARG A 54 11.54 -1.13 -20.64
N GLU A 55 10.50 -1.90 -20.37
CA GLU A 55 9.23 -1.38 -19.86
C GLU A 55 9.32 -0.85 -18.42
N LEU A 56 10.23 -1.38 -17.62
CA LEU A 56 10.45 -0.98 -16.22
C LEU A 56 11.58 0.06 -16.06
N ALA A 57 12.19 0.53 -17.16
CA ALA A 57 13.38 1.39 -17.13
C ALA A 57 13.17 2.73 -16.39
N ASP A 58 11.94 3.24 -16.33
CA ASP A 58 11.58 4.48 -15.64
C ASP A 58 10.93 4.24 -14.26
N THR A 59 11.11 3.05 -13.70
CA THR A 59 10.62 2.66 -12.37
C THR A 59 11.79 2.38 -11.42
N GLY A 60 11.50 2.21 -10.14
CA GLY A 60 12.49 1.76 -9.16
C GLY A 60 12.99 0.32 -9.36
N LEU A 61 12.47 -0.41 -10.37
CA LEU A 61 12.88 -1.76 -10.74
C LEU A 61 13.76 -1.80 -12.00
N ALA A 62 14.28 -0.67 -12.47
CA ALA A 62 15.11 -0.60 -13.67
C ALA A 62 16.31 -1.58 -13.64
N ASP A 63 16.98 -1.67 -12.50
CA ASP A 63 18.16 -2.51 -12.26
C ASP A 63 17.84 -3.80 -11.50
N ALA A 64 16.54 -4.18 -11.40
CA ALA A 64 16.14 -5.38 -10.67
C ALA A 64 16.74 -6.65 -11.29
N PRO A 65 17.18 -7.62 -10.46
CA PRO A 65 17.61 -8.93 -10.97
C PRO A 65 16.45 -9.60 -11.71
N ALA A 66 16.79 -10.49 -12.66
CA ALA A 66 15.78 -11.13 -13.50
C ALA A 66 16.15 -12.61 -13.75
N CYS A 67 15.20 -13.51 -13.55
CA CYS A 67 15.37 -14.94 -13.80
C CYS A 67 14.18 -15.55 -14.55
N GLY A 68 14.44 -16.65 -15.27
CA GLY A 68 13.42 -17.50 -15.89
C GLY A 68 13.13 -18.70 -15.00
N VAL A 69 11.84 -19.03 -14.77
CA VAL A 69 11.47 -20.14 -13.90
C VAL A 69 10.36 -21.00 -14.48
N SER A 70 10.36 -22.28 -14.15
CA SER A 70 9.25 -23.18 -14.38
C SER A 70 8.75 -23.79 -13.06
N GLY A 71 7.51 -23.53 -12.71
CA GLY A 71 6.86 -24.20 -11.57
C GLY A 71 6.56 -25.69 -11.82
N ILE A 72 6.67 -26.16 -13.07
CA ILE A 72 6.42 -27.58 -13.44
C ILE A 72 7.69 -28.38 -13.34
N THR A 73 8.80 -27.89 -13.91
CA THR A 73 10.10 -28.60 -13.95
C THR A 73 10.98 -28.28 -12.75
N GLY A 74 10.74 -27.17 -12.06
CA GLY A 74 11.60 -26.65 -10.99
C GLY A 74 12.82 -25.86 -11.50
N GLU A 75 13.00 -25.74 -12.80
CA GLU A 75 14.08 -24.95 -13.40
C GLU A 75 14.04 -23.49 -12.93
N GLY A 76 15.19 -22.93 -12.57
CA GLY A 76 15.35 -21.54 -12.12
C GLY A 76 14.81 -21.22 -10.71
N ILE A 77 14.16 -22.18 -10.03
CA ILE A 77 13.57 -21.94 -8.70
C ILE A 77 14.64 -21.69 -7.64
N ASP A 78 15.78 -22.38 -7.71
CA ASP A 78 16.86 -22.19 -6.74
C ASP A 78 17.58 -20.85 -6.95
N GLU A 79 17.71 -20.39 -8.20
CA GLU A 79 18.19 -19.04 -8.53
C GLU A 79 17.24 -17.98 -7.98
N LEU A 80 15.93 -18.11 -8.19
CA LEU A 80 14.93 -17.20 -7.64
C LEU A 80 14.97 -17.14 -6.11
N ARG A 81 15.17 -18.29 -5.44
CA ARG A 81 15.30 -18.32 -3.97
C ARG A 81 16.54 -17.56 -3.51
N HIS A 82 17.67 -17.76 -4.19
CA HIS A 82 18.91 -17.05 -3.88
C HIS A 82 18.73 -15.53 -4.01
N GLU A 83 18.18 -15.06 -5.13
CA GLU A 83 17.89 -13.63 -5.35
C GLU A 83 16.91 -13.06 -4.31
N LEU A 84 15.92 -13.85 -3.89
CA LEU A 84 14.99 -13.45 -2.83
C LEU A 84 15.69 -13.31 -1.47
N ASP A 85 16.55 -14.26 -1.10
CA ASP A 85 17.30 -14.23 0.15
C ASP A 85 18.24 -13.02 0.20
N GLU A 86 18.95 -12.75 -0.89
CA GLU A 86 19.81 -11.56 -1.05
C GLU A 86 18.97 -10.27 -0.90
N LEU A 87 17.83 -10.19 -1.59
CA LEU A 87 16.97 -9.00 -1.56
C LEU A 87 16.36 -8.78 -0.17
N VAL A 88 15.90 -9.84 0.51
CA VAL A 88 15.34 -9.76 1.87
C VAL A 88 16.38 -9.26 2.86
N ALA A 89 17.65 -9.66 2.69
CA ALA A 89 18.75 -9.20 3.56
C ALA A 89 19.01 -7.68 3.46
N THR A 90 18.62 -7.05 2.34
CA THR A 90 18.81 -5.59 2.14
C THR A 90 17.67 -4.74 2.70
N VAL A 91 16.51 -5.34 2.98
CA VAL A 91 15.31 -4.63 3.43
C VAL A 91 15.17 -4.72 4.94
N GLY A 92 15.06 -3.58 5.61
CA GLY A 92 14.85 -3.53 7.05
C GLY A 92 13.54 -4.24 7.46
N THR A 93 13.57 -4.91 8.61
CA THR A 93 12.38 -5.54 9.19
C THR A 93 11.66 -4.54 10.08
N PRO A 94 10.36 -4.27 9.85
CA PRO A 94 9.55 -3.46 10.76
C PRO A 94 9.51 -4.04 12.17
N SER A 95 9.39 -3.16 13.17
CA SER A 95 9.38 -3.57 14.57
C SER A 95 8.08 -4.30 14.95
N PRO A 96 8.16 -5.42 15.68
CA PRO A 96 6.98 -6.06 16.28
C PRO A 96 6.36 -5.25 17.43
N HIS A 97 7.04 -4.20 17.90
CA HIS A 97 6.58 -3.32 18.98
C HIS A 97 5.93 -2.03 18.46
N ASP A 98 5.88 -1.83 17.14
CA ASP A 98 5.20 -0.71 16.53
C ASP A 98 3.68 -0.84 16.67
N ASN A 99 2.96 0.25 16.42
CA ASN A 99 1.51 0.24 16.40
C ASN A 99 0.98 -0.54 15.20
N VAL A 100 -0.04 -1.36 15.45
CA VAL A 100 -0.73 -2.16 14.44
C VAL A 100 -1.59 -1.25 13.56
N ARG A 101 -1.42 -1.37 12.23
CA ARG A 101 -2.33 -0.85 11.21
C ARG A 101 -2.51 -1.93 10.15
N LEU A 102 -3.61 -2.68 10.23
CA LEU A 102 -3.90 -3.80 9.34
C LEU A 102 -5.11 -3.46 8.46
N TRP A 103 -4.87 -3.18 7.18
CA TRP A 103 -5.92 -2.97 6.18
C TRP A 103 -6.57 -4.29 5.82
N ILE A 104 -7.88 -4.37 5.99
CA ILE A 104 -8.67 -5.59 5.73
C ILE A 104 -8.93 -5.73 4.24
N ASP A 105 -8.56 -6.85 3.66
CA ASP A 105 -8.82 -7.16 2.26
C ASP A 105 -9.96 -8.18 2.05
N ARG A 106 -10.25 -9.01 3.06
CA ARG A 106 -11.38 -9.94 3.06
C ARG A 106 -11.99 -10.04 4.44
N SER A 107 -13.31 -10.22 4.48
CA SER A 107 -14.08 -10.59 5.67
C SER A 107 -15.01 -11.72 5.31
N PHE A 108 -15.09 -12.76 6.15
CA PHE A 108 -15.94 -13.92 5.93
C PHE A 108 -16.27 -14.60 7.26
N THR A 109 -17.33 -15.40 7.24
CA THR A 109 -17.73 -16.22 8.40
C THR A 109 -17.24 -17.66 8.22
N ILE A 110 -16.66 -18.22 9.26
CA ILE A 110 -16.31 -19.65 9.34
C ILE A 110 -17.23 -20.31 10.35
N ASP A 111 -17.89 -21.40 9.94
CA ASP A 111 -18.77 -22.17 10.82
C ASP A 111 -18.03 -22.62 12.09
N GLY A 112 -18.60 -22.30 13.26
CA GLY A 112 -18.00 -22.61 14.57
C GLY A 112 -16.87 -21.66 15.02
N ALA A 113 -16.23 -20.92 14.10
CA ALA A 113 -15.19 -19.95 14.45
C ALA A 113 -15.74 -18.52 14.52
N GLY A 114 -16.73 -18.16 13.70
CA GLY A 114 -17.28 -16.80 13.64
C GLY A 114 -16.63 -15.94 12.56
N THR A 115 -16.48 -14.65 12.82
CA THR A 115 -15.98 -13.67 11.86
C THR A 115 -14.45 -13.72 11.75
N VAL A 116 -13.96 -13.90 10.54
CA VAL A 116 -12.53 -13.87 10.23
C VAL A 116 -12.26 -12.77 9.20
N VAL A 117 -11.25 -11.96 9.48
CA VAL A 117 -10.74 -10.95 8.55
C VAL A 117 -9.31 -11.28 8.14
N THR A 118 -8.92 -10.90 6.93
CA THR A 118 -7.54 -11.06 6.46
C THR A 118 -6.95 -9.73 6.03
N GLY A 119 -5.64 -9.60 6.24
CA GLY A 119 -4.87 -8.42 5.84
C GLY A 119 -3.37 -8.70 5.90
N THR A 120 -2.58 -7.71 5.50
CA THR A 120 -1.13 -7.74 5.67
C THR A 120 -0.76 -6.94 6.91
N LEU A 121 -0.11 -7.60 7.87
CA LEU A 121 0.48 -6.96 9.03
C LEU A 121 1.87 -6.43 8.64
N GLY A 122 1.97 -5.11 8.42
CA GLY A 122 3.20 -4.47 7.98
C GLY A 122 4.12 -4.06 9.13
N ALA A 123 3.57 -3.79 10.31
CA ALA A 123 4.29 -3.42 11.52
C ALA A 123 3.47 -3.79 12.75
N GLY A 124 4.08 -3.85 13.92
CA GLY A 124 3.44 -4.29 15.16
C GLY A 124 3.19 -5.80 15.18
N SER A 125 2.72 -6.32 16.29
CA SER A 125 2.31 -7.73 16.45
C SER A 125 0.88 -7.80 16.95
N VAL A 126 0.17 -8.89 16.61
CA VAL A 126 -1.20 -9.15 17.07
C VAL A 126 -1.24 -10.50 17.78
N ARG A 127 -1.82 -10.51 18.97
CA ARG A 127 -1.97 -11.71 19.83
C ARG A 127 -3.44 -12.07 20.01
N VAL A 128 -3.67 -13.31 20.44
CA VAL A 128 -4.97 -13.71 20.97
C VAL A 128 -5.28 -12.85 22.21
N ASP A 129 -6.53 -12.44 22.33
CA ASP A 129 -7.08 -11.55 23.35
C ASP A 129 -6.66 -10.05 23.26
N ASP A 130 -5.91 -9.66 22.24
CA ASP A 130 -5.67 -8.25 21.98
C ASP A 130 -6.98 -7.50 21.65
N GLU A 131 -7.07 -6.26 22.14
CA GLU A 131 -8.12 -5.30 21.78
C GLU A 131 -7.59 -4.39 20.66
N LEU A 132 -8.38 -4.24 19.60
CA LEU A 132 -8.08 -3.37 18.46
C LEU A 132 -9.27 -2.45 18.18
N GLU A 133 -9.01 -1.35 17.50
CA GLU A 133 -10.04 -0.48 16.94
C GLU A 133 -10.31 -0.83 15.48
N LEU A 134 -11.56 -1.14 15.15
CA LEU A 134 -12.03 -1.26 13.77
C LEU A 134 -12.54 0.11 13.30
N VAL A 135 -11.93 0.62 12.24
CA VAL A 135 -12.34 1.86 11.57
C VAL A 135 -12.90 1.51 10.20
N SER A 136 -14.14 1.92 9.94
CA SER A 136 -14.78 1.77 8.64
C SER A 136 -14.35 2.89 7.69
N THR A 137 -14.06 2.52 6.44
CA THR A 137 -13.77 3.48 5.36
C THR A 137 -15.00 3.75 4.50
N ARG A 138 -16.19 3.45 4.99
CA ARG A 138 -17.45 3.69 4.28
C ARG A 138 -18.09 5.00 4.72
N HIS A 139 -18.77 5.64 3.77
CA HIS A 139 -19.49 6.89 4.03
C HIS A 139 -20.58 6.69 5.09
N GLY A 140 -20.60 7.56 6.11
CA GLY A 140 -21.59 7.53 7.21
C GLY A 140 -21.17 6.71 8.44
N GLU A 141 -20.11 5.92 8.39
CA GLU A 141 -19.56 5.20 9.54
C GLU A 141 -18.22 5.84 9.92
N SER A 142 -18.14 6.55 11.02
CA SER A 142 -16.95 7.35 11.36
C SER A 142 -16.39 7.15 12.76
N GLU A 143 -17.06 6.41 13.62
CA GLU A 143 -16.57 6.15 14.97
C GLU A 143 -15.84 4.80 15.02
N PRO A 144 -14.61 4.77 15.57
CA PRO A 144 -13.90 3.51 15.82
C PRO A 144 -14.71 2.59 16.73
N ARG A 145 -14.68 1.29 16.44
CA ARG A 145 -15.33 0.26 17.26
C ARG A 145 -14.28 -0.66 17.86
N GLU A 146 -14.33 -0.87 19.16
CA GLU A 146 -13.48 -1.84 19.83
C GLU A 146 -13.88 -3.27 19.42
N VAL A 147 -12.89 -4.06 19.08
CA VAL A 147 -13.02 -5.47 18.72
C VAL A 147 -11.92 -6.29 19.38
N SER A 148 -12.28 -7.47 19.89
CA SER A 148 -11.30 -8.38 20.48
C SER A 148 -10.88 -9.47 19.50
N VAL A 149 -9.62 -9.82 19.54
CA VAL A 149 -9.04 -10.92 18.76
C VAL A 149 -9.26 -12.24 19.49
N ARG A 150 -10.02 -13.17 18.89
CA ARG A 150 -10.26 -14.52 19.43
C ARG A 150 -9.18 -15.52 19.05
N GLY A 151 -8.54 -15.30 17.92
CA GLY A 151 -7.53 -16.19 17.39
C GLY A 151 -6.79 -15.55 16.22
N VAL A 152 -5.56 -15.96 16.02
CA VAL A 152 -4.67 -15.48 14.96
C VAL A 152 -4.13 -16.64 14.16
N GLN A 153 -3.97 -16.45 12.84
CA GLN A 153 -3.39 -17.44 11.94
C GLN A 153 -2.47 -16.74 10.95
N SER A 154 -1.38 -17.39 10.62
CA SER A 154 -0.47 -16.99 9.53
C SER A 154 -0.03 -18.25 8.78
N ARG A 155 0.13 -18.13 7.46
CA ARG A 155 0.59 -19.24 6.59
C ARG A 155 -0.22 -20.54 6.74
N GLY A 156 -1.51 -20.43 7.08
CA GLY A 156 -2.41 -21.57 7.26
C GLY A 156 -2.30 -22.30 8.61
N ALA A 157 -1.47 -21.81 9.54
CA ALA A 157 -1.32 -22.32 10.88
C ALA A 157 -1.92 -21.38 11.93
N SER A 158 -2.47 -21.91 13.00
CA SER A 158 -2.87 -21.15 14.19
C SER A 158 -1.63 -20.81 15.00
N GLU A 159 -1.56 -19.55 15.43
CA GLU A 159 -0.45 -18.99 16.20
C GLU A 159 -0.99 -18.36 17.49
N GLU A 160 -0.13 -18.12 18.47
CA GLU A 160 -0.46 -17.29 19.64
C GLU A 160 -0.23 -15.80 19.34
N VAL A 161 0.74 -15.51 18.46
CA VAL A 161 1.09 -14.16 18.01
C VAL A 161 1.47 -14.20 16.54
N VAL A 162 1.04 -13.19 15.80
CA VAL A 162 1.51 -12.94 14.43
C VAL A 162 2.37 -11.67 14.44
N GLU A 163 3.60 -11.81 13.94
CA GLU A 163 4.59 -10.74 13.83
C GLU A 163 4.60 -10.13 12.41
N PRO A 164 5.13 -8.91 12.23
CA PRO A 164 5.36 -8.35 10.90
C PRO A 164 6.55 -9.10 10.24
N VAL A 165 6.66 -9.21 8.96
CA VAL A 165 5.80 -8.85 7.85
C VAL A 165 5.01 -10.12 7.48
N SER A 166 3.74 -10.16 7.78
CA SER A 166 2.96 -11.40 7.66
C SER A 166 1.60 -11.18 7.03
N ARG A 167 1.13 -12.20 6.33
CA ARG A 167 -0.27 -12.33 5.97
C ARG A 167 -1.03 -12.87 7.17
N ALA A 168 -1.85 -12.04 7.81
CA ALA A 168 -2.60 -12.40 9.00
C ALA A 168 -4.07 -12.70 8.68
N ALA A 169 -4.62 -13.73 9.34
CA ALA A 169 -6.06 -13.94 9.47
C ALA A 169 -6.42 -13.81 10.95
N LEU A 170 -7.30 -12.87 11.27
CA LEU A 170 -7.73 -12.55 12.62
C LEU A 170 -9.19 -12.97 12.81
N ASN A 171 -9.46 -13.81 13.80
CA ASN A 171 -10.81 -14.13 14.22
C ASN A 171 -11.24 -13.06 15.23
N LEU A 172 -12.34 -12.37 14.95
CA LEU A 172 -12.85 -11.26 15.77
C LEU A 172 -14.09 -11.70 16.55
N ARG A 173 -14.18 -11.26 17.82
CA ARG A 173 -15.34 -11.51 18.68
C ARG A 173 -16.43 -10.44 18.44
N ASN A 174 -17.67 -10.86 18.62
CA ASN A 174 -18.85 -10.00 18.79
C ASN A 174 -19.11 -9.02 17.62
N ILE A 175 -18.64 -9.33 16.43
CA ILE A 175 -18.90 -8.57 15.23
C ILE A 175 -19.24 -9.48 14.05
N PRO A 176 -20.37 -9.30 13.35
CA PRO A 176 -20.69 -10.07 12.16
C PRO A 176 -19.82 -9.67 10.96
N ALA A 177 -19.44 -10.63 10.13
CA ALA A 177 -18.62 -10.39 8.96
C ALA A 177 -19.28 -9.44 7.93
N SER A 178 -20.61 -9.36 7.93
CA SER A 178 -21.37 -8.44 7.07
C SER A 178 -21.20 -6.96 7.42
N GLU A 179 -20.67 -6.65 8.60
CA GLU A 179 -20.37 -5.29 9.06
C GLU A 179 -18.92 -4.88 8.80
N ILE A 180 -18.10 -5.80 8.26
CA ILE A 180 -16.68 -5.54 7.96
C ILE A 180 -16.46 -5.67 6.45
N HIS A 181 -15.84 -4.67 5.86
CA HIS A 181 -15.68 -4.60 4.42
C HIS A 181 -14.21 -4.48 4.02
N ARG A 182 -13.93 -4.81 2.75
CA ARG A 182 -12.63 -4.51 2.17
C ARG A 182 -12.35 -3.00 2.26
N GLY A 183 -11.17 -2.66 2.77
CA GLY A 183 -10.75 -1.28 2.97
C GLY A 183 -10.90 -0.79 4.40
N ASP A 184 -11.71 -1.45 5.24
CA ASP A 184 -11.71 -1.18 6.67
C ASP A 184 -10.34 -1.51 7.27
N VAL A 185 -10.04 -0.95 8.44
CA VAL A 185 -8.72 -1.09 9.04
C VAL A 185 -8.81 -1.41 10.53
N LEU A 186 -7.94 -2.31 10.98
CA LEU A 186 -7.73 -2.60 12.39
C LEU A 186 -6.49 -1.84 12.88
N LEU A 187 -6.63 -1.16 14.01
CA LEU A 187 -5.63 -0.27 14.59
C LEU A 187 -5.34 -0.63 16.04
N THR A 188 -4.12 -0.36 16.50
CA THR A 188 -3.85 -0.22 17.94
C THR A 188 -4.71 0.91 18.51
N PRO A 189 -5.48 0.69 19.60
CA PRO A 189 -6.39 1.68 20.15
C PRO A 189 -5.70 3.02 20.47
N GLY A 190 -6.30 4.13 19.99
CA GLY A 190 -5.82 5.48 20.22
C GLY A 190 -4.47 5.85 19.60
N ALA A 191 -3.86 4.96 18.81
CA ALA A 191 -2.50 5.17 18.30
C ALA A 191 -2.45 5.98 16.99
N PHE A 192 -3.57 6.14 16.30
CA PHE A 192 -3.62 6.79 15.00
C PHE A 192 -4.59 7.99 15.00
N HIS A 193 -4.12 9.09 14.46
CA HIS A 193 -4.98 10.22 14.14
C HIS A 193 -5.81 9.91 12.88
N LEU A 194 -7.12 10.01 12.99
CA LEU A 194 -8.02 9.84 11.85
C LEU A 194 -8.21 11.19 11.15
N THR A 195 -7.64 11.32 9.97
CA THR A 195 -7.70 12.57 9.20
C THR A 195 -8.57 12.47 7.96
N ARG A 196 -9.23 13.58 7.61
CA ARG A 196 -9.92 13.77 6.33
C ARG A 196 -9.14 14.63 5.36
N VAL A 197 -8.06 15.28 5.81
CA VAL A 197 -7.31 16.23 4.99
C VAL A 197 -5.83 15.97 5.15
N VAL A 198 -5.13 15.80 4.02
CA VAL A 198 -3.68 15.65 4.00
C VAL A 198 -3.05 16.53 2.91
N ASP A 199 -1.83 16.97 3.14
CA ASP A 199 -1.00 17.53 2.08
C ASP A 199 -0.03 16.46 1.58
N VAL A 200 0.14 16.39 0.27
CA VAL A 200 0.90 15.35 -0.42
C VAL A 200 1.88 15.94 -1.43
N ARG A 201 2.93 15.15 -1.74
CA ARG A 201 3.88 15.39 -2.84
C ARG A 201 3.74 14.30 -3.89
N SER A 202 3.85 14.68 -5.17
CA SER A 202 3.94 13.74 -6.29
C SER A 202 5.17 12.84 -6.16
N VAL A 203 4.97 11.55 -6.40
CA VAL A 203 6.04 10.54 -6.52
C VAL A 203 6.24 10.17 -8.00
N SER A 204 5.15 10.15 -8.74
CA SER A 204 5.14 9.82 -10.17
C SER A 204 3.81 10.23 -10.81
N GLY A 205 3.77 10.29 -12.13
CA GLY A 205 2.59 10.65 -12.90
C GLY A 205 2.68 12.06 -13.47
N ASP A 206 1.53 12.56 -13.91
CA ASP A 206 1.39 13.89 -14.45
C ASP A 206 1.46 14.97 -13.37
N SER A 207 1.57 16.24 -13.78
CA SER A 207 1.47 17.38 -12.87
C SER A 207 0.18 17.32 -12.06
N LEU A 208 0.26 17.59 -10.76
CA LEU A 208 -0.91 17.63 -9.89
C LEU A 208 -1.88 18.78 -10.26
N ASP A 209 -1.44 19.77 -11.04
CA ASP A 209 -2.31 20.80 -11.60
C ASP A 209 -3.29 20.24 -12.64
N ASP A 210 -2.91 19.15 -13.32
CA ASP A 210 -3.69 18.54 -14.41
C ASP A 210 -4.58 17.38 -13.93
N VAL A 211 -4.45 16.96 -12.67
CA VAL A 211 -5.23 15.86 -12.09
C VAL A 211 -6.70 16.28 -11.90
N PRO A 212 -7.67 15.41 -12.21
CA PRO A 212 -9.08 15.68 -11.95
C PRO A 212 -9.33 16.08 -10.50
N ARG A 213 -10.22 17.07 -10.31
CA ARG A 213 -10.57 17.58 -8.96
C ARG A 213 -11.19 16.53 -8.04
N GLU A 214 -11.76 15.49 -8.59
CA GLU A 214 -12.28 14.33 -7.88
C GLU A 214 -11.60 13.08 -8.41
N THR A 215 -10.96 12.34 -7.53
CA THR A 215 -10.06 11.23 -7.88
C THR A 215 -10.24 10.11 -6.87
N THR A 216 -10.13 8.86 -7.32
CA THR A 216 -10.10 7.71 -6.44
C THR A 216 -8.67 7.52 -5.91
N ILE A 217 -8.54 7.49 -4.59
CA ILE A 217 -7.28 7.24 -3.89
C ILE A 217 -7.27 5.83 -3.34
N HIS A 218 -6.21 5.08 -3.67
CA HIS A 218 -5.96 3.76 -3.12
C HIS A 218 -4.90 3.83 -2.03
N VAL A 219 -5.21 3.29 -0.86
CA VAL A 219 -4.28 3.13 0.27
C VAL A 219 -4.57 1.81 0.98
N GLY A 220 -3.54 1.00 1.22
CA GLY A 220 -3.72 -0.36 1.73
C GLY A 220 -4.66 -1.16 0.83
N SER A 221 -5.78 -1.63 1.37
CA SER A 221 -6.85 -2.30 0.61
C SER A 221 -8.05 -1.38 0.30
N ALA A 222 -8.04 -0.13 0.81
CA ALA A 222 -9.10 0.84 0.62
C ALA A 222 -9.03 1.54 -0.74
N ALA A 223 -10.21 1.92 -1.26
CA ALA A 223 -10.37 2.80 -2.40
C ALA A 223 -11.41 3.85 -2.00
N VAL A 224 -10.98 5.09 -1.83
CA VAL A 224 -11.79 6.20 -1.32
C VAL A 224 -11.77 7.38 -2.28
N THR A 225 -12.85 8.11 -2.35
CA THR A 225 -12.92 9.35 -3.14
C THR A 225 -12.22 10.48 -2.39
N ALA A 226 -11.42 11.25 -3.10
CA ALA A 226 -10.82 12.46 -2.59
C ALA A 226 -11.03 13.63 -3.55
N ARG A 227 -11.26 14.80 -2.97
CA ARG A 227 -11.15 16.06 -3.70
C ARG A 227 -9.71 16.52 -3.70
N VAL A 228 -9.17 16.74 -4.88
CA VAL A 228 -7.80 17.23 -5.12
C VAL A 228 -7.82 18.75 -5.26
N ARG A 229 -7.04 19.44 -4.45
CA ARG A 229 -6.75 20.85 -4.57
C ARG A 229 -5.25 21.01 -4.85
N PRO A 230 -4.84 21.31 -6.08
CA PRO A 230 -3.44 21.58 -6.39
C PRO A 230 -2.88 22.72 -5.53
N LEU A 231 -1.63 22.59 -5.13
CA LEU A 231 -0.80 23.60 -4.47
C LEU A 231 0.46 23.85 -5.29
N GLY A 232 0.41 23.52 -6.59
CA GLY A 232 1.48 23.57 -7.57
C GLY A 232 1.63 22.21 -8.27
N ALA A 233 2.61 22.11 -9.17
CA ALA A 233 2.81 20.94 -10.03
C ALA A 233 3.13 19.66 -9.23
N GLU A 234 3.86 19.80 -8.11
CA GLU A 234 4.33 18.66 -7.30
C GLU A 234 3.56 18.45 -6.00
N HIS A 235 2.70 19.41 -5.59
CA HIS A 235 2.01 19.33 -4.30
C HIS A 235 0.50 19.50 -4.46
N ALA A 236 -0.26 18.80 -3.62
CA ALA A 236 -1.69 18.96 -3.54
C ALA A 236 -2.21 18.74 -2.11
N ARG A 237 -3.39 19.30 -1.84
CA ARG A 237 -4.21 18.93 -0.70
C ARG A 237 -5.27 17.96 -1.13
N LEU A 238 -5.35 16.82 -0.45
CA LEU A 238 -6.42 15.83 -0.61
C LEU A 238 -7.43 15.99 0.53
N THR A 239 -8.71 16.01 0.19
CA THR A 239 -9.81 15.99 1.16
C THR A 239 -10.66 14.76 0.91
N PHE A 240 -10.74 13.86 1.88
CA PHE A 240 -11.45 12.60 1.80
C PHE A 240 -12.88 12.72 2.35
N ASP A 241 -13.79 11.94 1.80
CA ASP A 241 -15.17 11.84 2.28
C ASP A 241 -15.27 11.09 3.61
N VAL A 242 -14.28 10.28 3.94
CA VAL A 242 -14.18 9.48 5.18
C VAL A 242 -12.86 9.76 5.90
N PRO A 243 -12.81 9.63 7.24
CA PRO A 243 -11.56 9.74 7.97
C PRO A 243 -10.67 8.50 7.73
N LEU A 244 -9.36 8.72 7.59
CA LEU A 244 -8.39 7.65 7.34
C LEU A 244 -7.23 7.73 8.33
N PRO A 245 -6.66 6.60 8.78
CA PRO A 245 -5.51 6.55 9.67
C PRO A 245 -4.20 6.70 8.88
N LEU A 246 -4.06 7.83 8.19
CA LEU A 246 -2.86 8.13 7.41
C LEU A 246 -1.74 8.64 8.30
N VAL A 247 -0.51 8.31 7.92
CA VAL A 247 0.71 8.82 8.56
C VAL A 247 1.63 9.47 7.53
N ILE A 248 2.50 10.35 7.98
CA ILE A 248 3.53 10.97 7.14
C ILE A 248 4.40 9.86 6.52
N GLY A 249 4.62 9.95 5.21
CA GLY A 249 5.36 8.95 4.45
C GLY A 249 4.48 7.90 3.76
N ASP A 250 3.17 7.81 4.09
CA ASP A 250 2.26 6.91 3.38
C ASP A 250 2.24 7.21 1.89
N ARG A 251 2.22 6.15 1.10
CA ARG A 251 2.13 6.22 -0.36
C ARG A 251 0.73 5.88 -0.81
N LEU A 252 0.18 6.74 -1.65
CA LEU A 252 -1.18 6.65 -2.16
C LEU A 252 -1.14 6.56 -3.68
N VAL A 253 -1.99 5.73 -4.26
CA VAL A 253 -2.14 5.64 -5.73
C VAL A 253 -3.40 6.39 -6.14
N MET A 254 -3.26 7.27 -7.12
CA MET A 254 -4.34 8.07 -7.69
C MET A 254 -4.86 7.40 -8.97
N ARG A 255 -6.17 7.22 -9.07
CA ARG A 255 -6.85 6.71 -10.28
C ARG A 255 -8.00 7.63 -10.67
N GLY A 256 -8.25 7.78 -11.96
CA GLY A 256 -9.41 8.51 -12.48
C GLY A 256 -10.73 7.90 -12.00
N THR A 257 -11.72 8.71 -11.73
CA THR A 257 -13.05 8.26 -11.31
C THR A 257 -13.71 7.49 -12.47
N GLY A 258 -13.95 6.19 -12.28
CA GLY A 258 -14.49 5.30 -13.31
C GLY A 258 -13.48 4.79 -14.33
N GLU A 259 -12.22 5.19 -14.27
CA GLU A 259 -11.14 4.73 -15.12
C GLU A 259 -10.23 3.73 -14.38
N ARG A 260 -9.65 2.78 -15.14
CA ARG A 260 -8.65 1.84 -14.58
C ARG A 260 -7.24 2.41 -14.58
N ALA A 261 -6.98 3.45 -15.37
CA ALA A 261 -5.66 4.04 -15.51
C ALA A 261 -5.15 4.64 -14.21
N VAL A 262 -3.89 4.39 -13.90
CA VAL A 262 -3.15 5.04 -12.81
C VAL A 262 -2.77 6.44 -13.29
N LEU A 263 -3.23 7.47 -12.58
CA LEU A 263 -2.86 8.89 -12.84
C LEU A 263 -1.48 9.22 -12.26
N GLY A 264 -1.11 8.56 -11.17
CA GLY A 264 0.17 8.75 -10.50
C GLY A 264 0.16 8.27 -9.07
N GLY A 265 1.28 8.48 -8.40
CA GLY A 265 1.47 8.22 -7.00
C GLY A 265 1.80 9.48 -6.23
N VAL A 266 1.34 9.55 -4.98
CA VAL A 266 1.66 10.66 -4.07
C VAL A 266 2.09 10.13 -2.71
N ARG A 267 2.87 10.93 -2.00
CA ARG A 267 3.32 10.65 -0.64
C ARG A 267 2.74 11.68 0.32
N VAL A 268 2.23 11.23 1.46
CA VAL A 268 1.71 12.09 2.52
C VAL A 268 2.86 12.83 3.20
N LEU A 269 2.75 14.16 3.26
CA LEU A 269 3.71 15.06 3.93
C LEU A 269 3.14 15.61 5.25
N ASP A 270 1.84 15.84 5.33
CA ASP A 270 1.17 16.38 6.53
C ASP A 270 -0.22 15.76 6.67
N VAL A 271 -0.56 15.30 7.88
CA VAL A 271 -1.84 14.66 8.20
C VAL A 271 -2.80 15.56 8.98
N ASP A 272 -2.36 16.77 9.32
CA ASP A 272 -3.15 17.80 10.01
C ASP A 272 -2.77 19.18 9.47
N PRO A 273 -2.94 19.42 8.15
CA PRO A 273 -2.47 20.63 7.51
C PRO A 273 -3.32 21.85 7.90
N PRO A 274 -2.72 23.06 8.00
CA PRO A 274 -3.43 24.28 8.34
C PRO A 274 -4.49 24.64 7.29
N GLU A 275 -5.55 25.32 7.72
CA GLU A 275 -6.60 25.75 6.80
C GLU A 275 -6.12 26.81 5.78
N LEU A 276 -6.52 26.65 4.54
CA LEU A 276 -6.15 27.56 3.43
C LEU A 276 -7.28 28.59 3.16
N ARG A 277 -7.57 29.46 4.14
CA ARG A 277 -8.69 30.42 4.05
C ARG A 277 -8.32 31.74 3.38
N ARG A 278 -7.05 32.15 3.42
CA ARG A 278 -6.63 33.47 2.92
C ARG A 278 -6.19 33.41 1.47
N ARG A 279 -6.35 34.51 0.73
CA ARG A 279 -5.80 34.64 -0.62
C ARG A 279 -4.27 34.50 -0.53
N GLY A 280 -3.69 33.68 -1.39
CA GLY A 280 -2.25 33.38 -1.38
C GLY A 280 -1.81 32.30 -0.38
N ALA A 281 -2.69 31.77 0.49
CA ALA A 281 -2.35 30.72 1.45
C ALA A 281 -1.89 29.41 0.75
N GLY A 282 -2.37 29.14 -0.47
CA GLY A 282 -1.92 28.00 -1.26
C GLY A 282 -0.44 28.10 -1.64
N ASN A 283 0.00 29.24 -2.18
CA ASN A 283 1.39 29.44 -2.59
C ASN A 283 2.35 29.45 -1.39
N ALA A 284 1.93 30.05 -0.26
CA ALA A 284 2.73 30.00 0.96
C ALA A 284 2.89 28.56 1.45
N ARG A 285 1.80 27.77 1.38
CA ARG A 285 1.83 26.36 1.78
C ARG A 285 2.69 25.50 0.85
N GLU A 286 2.65 25.74 -0.46
CA GLU A 286 3.53 25.10 -1.44
C GLU A 286 5.00 25.28 -1.06
N SER A 287 5.42 26.54 -0.80
CA SER A 287 6.80 26.83 -0.39
C SER A 287 7.20 26.14 0.93
N GLU A 288 6.26 25.95 1.86
CA GLU A 288 6.51 25.17 3.08
C GLU A 288 6.72 23.68 2.77
N LEU A 289 5.86 23.12 1.90
CA LEU A 289 5.90 21.71 1.51
C LEU A 289 7.17 21.33 0.75
N GLU A 290 7.73 22.25 -0.06
CA GLU A 290 9.02 22.06 -0.75
C GLU A 290 10.17 21.72 0.21
N HIS A 291 10.11 22.21 1.44
CA HIS A 291 11.14 22.03 2.47
C HIS A 291 10.83 20.93 3.48
N MET A 292 9.68 20.27 3.36
CA MET A 292 9.29 19.17 4.26
C MET A 292 10.03 17.87 3.91
N SER A 293 10.52 17.19 4.96
CA SER A 293 11.15 15.88 4.83
C SER A 293 10.13 14.83 4.41
N GLU A 294 10.52 13.97 3.47
CA GLU A 294 9.69 12.85 3.01
C GLU A 294 9.51 11.74 4.06
N HIS A 295 10.31 11.74 5.13
CA HIS A 295 10.36 10.66 6.12
C HIS A 295 9.80 11.06 7.49
N GLY A 296 9.13 12.23 7.58
CA GLY A 296 8.52 12.69 8.82
C GLY A 296 9.55 12.79 9.96
N ASP A 297 10.27 13.89 10.04
CA ASP A 297 11.05 14.20 11.23
C ASP A 297 10.09 14.69 12.33
N ALA A 298 9.66 13.76 13.20
CA ALA A 298 8.72 14.03 14.29
C ALA A 298 9.18 15.21 15.19
N ARG A 299 10.49 15.41 15.34
CA ARG A 299 11.04 16.56 16.09
C ARG A 299 10.78 17.88 15.37
N ARG A 300 11.03 17.94 14.07
CA ARG A 300 10.76 19.15 13.26
C ARG A 300 9.28 19.44 13.14
N GLU A 301 8.43 18.40 13.14
CA GLU A 301 6.97 18.57 13.12
C GLU A 301 6.44 19.17 14.44
N ILE A 302 6.99 18.74 15.58
CA ILE A 302 6.65 19.30 16.91
C ILE A 302 7.14 20.76 17.04
N GLU A 303 8.30 21.10 16.48
CA GLU A 303 8.84 22.46 16.53
C GLU A 303 8.09 23.46 15.63
N ARG A 304 7.33 22.96 14.63
CA ARG A 304 6.54 23.79 13.69
C ARG A 304 5.10 24.03 14.15
N ARG A 305 4.60 23.29 15.11
CA ARG A 305 3.27 23.42 15.71
C ARG A 305 3.33 24.26 17.01
#